data_d40271b8aca9753459a8d285d8269532
#
_entry.id   d40271b8aca9753459a8d285d8269532
#
_cell.length_a   1.000
_cell.length_b   1.000
_cell.length_c   1.000
_cell.angle_alpha   90.00
_cell.angle_beta   90.00
_cell.angle_gamma   90.00
#
_symmetry.space_group_name_H-M   'P 1'
#
loop_
_entity.id
_entity.type
_entity.pdbx_description
1 polymer ?
#
loop_
_entity_poly.entity_id
_entity_poly.type
_entity_poly.pdbx_seq_one_letter_code
_entity_poly.pdbx_strand_id
1 'polypeptide(L)'
;MTKRLSFSQKMLVAATLFGMFFGAGNLIFPVHLGQIAGRNLIPAMIGFIITAVGIPILGVAAIGITHSDGLQALASKVGKGYGYFFTCLLYLTIGPFFAIPRCASTSFTTGIAPMLGSGTSEMMAQLIFSGIFFLLVLVFSLRPAGITVWIGKIINPLFLVFLAILVVSALTNPGAAVSTVEPAAAYTEKSGALFSGFIEGYGTMDAIAGLAFGIVVIDIIRSMGVTEDTAIAKDVLGSGIFTGILMALIYIATIVMGAQSRGLFETSENGGIALAQIAGHYLGNAGSLVLAFTITFACLKTSIGLVTSCSDTFVRMFPKALSYKAWAFLFTVFSFLISNFGLSRIIDYSLPVLMFLYPPAITLILLALFGNRFHHDRTVYVCVTAFTGFAAIFDFFKALPAGVKSALHLEGLVAFGEKCLPFFHLNLGWILPALLGLTLGLLLRKFKGQKSGC
;
A
#
# COMPACT_ATOMS: atom_id res chain seq x y z
N MET A 1 8.01 30.01 -22.12
CA MET A 1 7.82 29.68 -20.67
C MET A 1 7.08 28.34 -20.61
N THR A 2 7.68 27.36 -19.97
CA THR A 2 7.05 26.04 -19.77
C THR A 2 5.83 26.20 -18.89
N LYS A 3 4.68 25.70 -19.35
CA LYS A 3 3.43 25.77 -18.61
C LYS A 3 3.56 24.89 -17.35
N ARG A 4 3.26 25.43 -16.19
CA ARG A 4 3.23 24.75 -14.89
C ARG A 4 1.80 24.79 -14.35
N LEU A 5 1.46 23.82 -13.50
CA LEU A 5 0.18 23.83 -12.81
C LEU A 5 0.05 25.04 -11.87
N SER A 6 -1.10 25.70 -11.89
CA SER A 6 -1.48 26.67 -10.88
C SER A 6 -1.65 26.01 -9.51
N PHE A 7 -1.67 26.80 -8.44
CA PHE A 7 -1.88 26.26 -7.08
C PHE A 7 -3.19 25.46 -6.98
N SER A 8 -4.28 25.98 -7.54
CA SER A 8 -5.58 25.27 -7.54
C SER A 8 -5.53 23.95 -8.30
N GLN A 9 -4.83 23.90 -9.44
CA GLN A 9 -4.63 22.66 -10.19
C GLN A 9 -3.77 21.64 -9.42
N LYS A 10 -2.72 22.10 -8.72
CA LYS A 10 -1.93 21.22 -7.83
C LYS A 10 -2.77 20.64 -6.70
N MET A 11 -3.64 21.43 -6.10
CA MET A 11 -4.58 20.95 -5.08
C MET A 11 -5.57 19.92 -5.63
N LEU A 12 -6.03 20.09 -6.87
CA LEU A 12 -6.90 19.12 -7.54
C LEU A 12 -6.16 17.79 -7.79
N VAL A 13 -4.93 17.86 -8.28
CA VAL A 13 -4.07 16.67 -8.46
C VAL A 13 -3.79 16.01 -7.10
N ALA A 14 -3.50 16.79 -6.07
CA ALA A 14 -3.26 16.29 -4.71
C ALA A 14 -4.51 15.58 -4.14
N ALA A 15 -5.69 16.16 -4.30
CA ALA A 15 -6.95 15.52 -3.88
C ALA A 15 -7.22 14.21 -4.64
N THR A 16 -6.86 14.17 -5.92
CA THR A 16 -6.99 12.96 -6.72
C THR A 16 -6.02 11.88 -6.25
N LEU A 17 -4.75 12.23 -6.05
CA LEU A 17 -3.74 11.33 -5.47
C LEU A 17 -4.17 10.78 -4.10
N PHE A 18 -4.63 11.65 -3.22
CA PHE A 18 -5.17 11.25 -1.93
C PHE A 18 -6.32 10.24 -2.09
N GLY A 19 -7.27 10.53 -2.98
CA GLY A 19 -8.40 9.64 -3.24
C GLY A 19 -8.01 8.31 -3.89
N MET A 20 -6.86 8.23 -4.56
CA MET A 20 -6.33 6.99 -5.13
C MET A 20 -5.57 6.15 -4.09
N PHE A 21 -4.81 6.79 -3.21
CA PHE A 21 -4.07 6.11 -2.14
C PHE A 21 -4.96 5.73 -0.97
N PHE A 22 -5.85 6.62 -0.54
CA PHE A 22 -6.59 6.45 0.69
C PHE A 22 -7.69 5.37 0.57
N GLY A 23 -7.40 4.18 1.10
CA GLY A 23 -8.26 3.00 1.09
C GLY A 23 -8.36 2.33 2.46
N ALA A 24 -8.84 1.09 2.47
CA ALA A 24 -9.02 0.29 3.69
C ALA A 24 -7.75 0.19 4.54
N GLY A 25 -6.60 -0.07 3.91
CA GLY A 25 -5.32 -0.22 4.60
C GLY A 25 -4.92 1.02 5.38
N ASN A 26 -5.15 2.20 4.81
CA ASN A 26 -4.78 3.49 5.38
C ASN A 26 -5.56 3.85 6.66
N LEU A 27 -6.59 3.09 6.96
CA LEU A 27 -7.37 3.22 8.19
C LEU A 27 -6.95 2.21 9.25
N ILE A 28 -6.83 0.95 8.84
CA ILE A 28 -6.66 -0.14 9.79
C ILE A 28 -5.21 -0.23 10.30
N PHE A 29 -4.20 -0.09 9.42
CA PHE A 29 -2.80 -0.24 9.85
C PHE A 29 -2.33 0.84 10.83
N PRO A 30 -2.60 2.14 10.64
CA PRO A 30 -2.15 3.14 11.61
C PRO A 30 -2.83 2.99 12.97
N VAL A 31 -4.11 2.65 13.04
CA VAL A 31 -4.81 2.41 14.31
C VAL A 31 -4.19 1.20 15.03
N HIS A 32 -3.95 0.10 14.32
CA HIS A 32 -3.31 -1.09 14.89
C HIS A 32 -1.87 -0.80 15.33
N LEU A 33 -1.08 -0.10 14.51
CA LEU A 33 0.27 0.34 14.88
C LEU A 33 0.26 1.10 16.22
N GLY A 34 -0.71 1.99 16.43
CA GLY A 34 -0.90 2.69 17.68
C GLY A 34 -1.05 1.74 18.86
N GLN A 35 -1.89 0.73 18.75
CA GLN A 35 -2.12 -0.25 19.81
C GLN A 35 -0.86 -1.07 20.15
N ILE A 36 -0.06 -1.46 19.15
CA ILE A 36 1.10 -2.34 19.35
C ILE A 36 2.40 -1.59 19.65
N ALA A 37 2.55 -0.34 19.22
CA ALA A 37 3.77 0.45 19.45
C ALA A 37 3.86 1.01 20.88
N GLY A 38 2.73 1.23 21.54
CA GLY A 38 2.68 1.70 22.93
C GLY A 38 3.54 2.95 23.15
N ARG A 39 4.33 2.97 24.25
CA ARG A 39 5.20 4.11 24.60
C ARG A 39 6.29 4.43 23.56
N ASN A 40 6.63 3.51 22.66
CA ASN A 40 7.57 3.71 21.55
C ASN A 40 6.87 4.16 20.25
N LEU A 41 5.71 4.82 20.38
CA LEU A 41 4.88 5.29 19.29
C LEU A 41 5.62 6.19 18.29
N ILE A 42 6.42 7.15 18.78
CA ILE A 42 7.08 8.15 17.91
C ILE A 42 8.03 7.50 16.90
N PRO A 43 9.02 6.68 17.29
CA PRO A 43 9.86 6.01 16.29
C PRO A 43 9.07 5.10 15.36
N ALA A 44 8.08 4.35 15.85
CA ALA A 44 7.22 3.52 15.00
C ALA A 44 6.45 4.34 13.97
N MET A 45 5.87 5.46 14.37
CA MET A 45 5.15 6.40 13.52
C MET A 45 6.05 7.00 12.43
N ILE A 46 7.29 7.38 12.77
CA ILE A 46 8.26 7.90 11.79
C ILE A 46 8.55 6.83 10.73
N GLY A 47 8.84 5.59 11.14
CA GLY A 47 9.06 4.48 10.23
C GLY A 47 7.86 4.24 9.30
N PHE A 48 6.67 4.21 9.87
CA PHE A 48 5.42 4.04 9.12
C PHE A 48 5.19 5.14 8.08
N ILE A 49 5.35 6.42 8.46
CA ILE A 49 5.16 7.56 7.55
C ILE A 49 6.17 7.54 6.40
N ILE A 50 7.42 7.16 6.65
CA ILE A 50 8.41 7.03 5.58
C ILE A 50 7.91 6.07 4.49
N THR A 51 7.38 4.93 4.89
CA THR A 51 6.94 3.88 3.94
C THR A 51 5.56 4.15 3.37
N ALA A 52 4.59 4.52 4.21
CA ALA A 52 3.20 4.67 3.80
C ALA A 52 2.90 6.03 3.15
N VAL A 53 3.81 7.02 3.24
CA VAL A 53 3.63 8.35 2.64
C VAL A 53 4.81 8.71 1.73
N GLY A 54 6.03 8.61 2.23
CA GLY A 54 7.22 9.06 1.49
C GLY A 54 7.45 8.26 0.21
N ILE A 55 7.55 6.94 0.34
CA ILE A 55 7.85 6.05 -0.80
C ILE A 55 6.76 6.07 -1.88
N PRO A 56 5.45 6.07 -1.58
CA PRO A 56 4.40 6.20 -2.58
C PRO A 56 4.52 7.44 -3.46
N ILE A 57 4.77 8.60 -2.86
CA ILE A 57 4.96 9.86 -3.60
C ILE A 57 6.18 9.79 -4.51
N LEU A 58 7.28 9.23 -4.00
CA LEU A 58 8.49 9.00 -4.79
C LEU A 58 8.24 8.00 -5.92
N GLY A 59 7.35 7.01 -5.72
CA GLY A 59 6.94 6.05 -6.74
C GLY A 59 6.23 6.72 -7.93
N VAL A 60 5.26 7.59 -7.66
CA VAL A 60 4.60 8.39 -8.71
C VAL A 60 5.60 9.29 -9.43
N ALA A 61 6.49 9.94 -8.67
CA ALA A 61 7.52 10.82 -9.24
C ALA A 61 8.51 10.06 -10.12
N ALA A 62 8.86 8.81 -9.76
CA ALA A 62 9.76 7.96 -10.52
C ALA A 62 9.22 7.65 -11.92
N ILE A 63 7.92 7.38 -12.06
CA ILE A 63 7.26 7.20 -13.36
C ILE A 63 7.36 8.49 -14.19
N GLY A 64 7.10 9.66 -13.57
CA GLY A 64 7.18 10.96 -14.25
C GLY A 64 8.59 11.31 -14.74
N ILE A 65 9.60 11.15 -13.88
CA ILE A 65 11.00 11.52 -14.19
C ILE A 65 11.60 10.62 -15.26
N THR A 66 11.21 9.35 -15.32
CA THR A 66 11.76 8.39 -16.28
C THR A 66 11.06 8.36 -17.62
N HIS A 67 10.05 9.22 -17.83
CA HIS A 67 9.23 9.23 -19.05
C HIS A 67 8.65 7.86 -19.39
N SER A 68 8.36 7.07 -18.37
CA SER A 68 7.88 5.70 -18.55
C SER A 68 6.36 5.69 -18.73
N ASP A 69 5.89 4.94 -19.74
CA ASP A 69 4.46 4.70 -19.97
C ASP A 69 3.89 3.70 -18.94
N GLY A 70 4.13 3.99 -17.65
CA GLY A 70 3.70 3.19 -16.52
C GLY A 70 4.77 2.23 -15.97
N LEU A 71 4.33 1.39 -15.03
CA LEU A 71 5.20 0.47 -14.29
C LEU A 71 5.94 -0.52 -15.18
N GLN A 72 5.26 -1.10 -16.18
CA GLN A 72 5.87 -2.09 -17.06
C GLN A 72 7.07 -1.52 -17.83
N ALA A 73 6.94 -0.29 -18.35
CA ALA A 73 8.02 0.37 -19.05
C ALA A 73 9.20 0.66 -18.12
N LEU A 74 8.94 1.14 -16.90
CA LEU A 74 9.97 1.37 -15.89
C LEU A 74 10.68 0.08 -15.49
N ALA A 75 9.96 -0.98 -15.16
CA ALA A 75 10.53 -2.27 -14.76
C ALA A 75 11.29 -2.95 -15.92
N SER A 76 10.89 -2.70 -17.17
CA SER A 76 11.56 -3.21 -18.36
C SER A 76 12.96 -2.62 -18.58
N LYS A 77 13.35 -1.56 -17.85
CA LYS A 77 14.76 -1.09 -17.84
C LYS A 77 15.72 -2.14 -17.27
N VAL A 78 15.24 -3.04 -16.40
CA VAL A 78 15.98 -4.24 -15.97
C VAL A 78 16.05 -5.27 -17.12
N GLY A 79 14.89 -5.57 -17.71
CA GLY A 79 14.74 -6.49 -18.82
C GLY A 79 13.26 -6.74 -19.12
N LYS A 80 12.92 -7.05 -20.38
CA LYS A 80 11.53 -7.27 -20.80
C LYS A 80 10.81 -8.33 -19.94
N GLY A 81 11.43 -9.48 -19.69
CA GLY A 81 10.85 -10.55 -18.88
C GLY A 81 10.60 -10.11 -17.43
N TYR A 82 11.54 -9.39 -16.82
CA TYR A 82 11.37 -8.80 -15.50
C TYR A 82 10.22 -7.78 -15.47
N GLY A 83 10.13 -6.92 -16.51
CA GLY A 83 9.03 -5.96 -16.64
C GLY A 83 7.66 -6.62 -16.59
N TYR A 84 7.46 -7.71 -17.33
CA TYR A 84 6.22 -8.50 -17.28
C TYR A 84 6.00 -9.16 -15.91
N PHE A 85 7.02 -9.86 -15.42
CA PHE A 85 6.93 -10.56 -14.12
C PHE A 85 6.57 -9.61 -12.98
N PHE A 86 7.35 -8.53 -12.83
CA PHE A 86 7.18 -7.60 -11.71
C PHE A 86 5.84 -6.85 -11.79
N THR A 87 5.43 -6.44 -13.00
CA THR A 87 4.14 -5.77 -13.20
C THR A 87 2.97 -6.71 -12.91
N CYS A 88 2.99 -7.96 -13.39
CA CYS A 88 1.96 -8.94 -13.07
C CYS A 88 1.88 -9.18 -11.56
N LEU A 89 3.01 -9.44 -10.92
CA LEU A 89 3.04 -9.73 -9.48
C LEU A 89 2.51 -8.55 -8.66
N LEU A 90 2.91 -7.33 -9.01
CA LEU A 90 2.46 -6.11 -8.33
C LEU A 90 0.96 -5.90 -8.52
N TYR A 91 0.46 -5.95 -9.76
CA TYR A 91 -0.97 -5.74 -10.01
C TYR A 91 -1.86 -6.86 -9.44
N LEU A 92 -1.39 -8.11 -9.42
CA LEU A 92 -2.10 -9.19 -8.74
C LEU A 92 -2.14 -8.99 -7.24
N THR A 93 -1.08 -8.45 -6.64
CA THR A 93 -0.98 -8.16 -5.20
C THR A 93 -1.93 -7.04 -4.79
N ILE A 94 -1.89 -5.86 -5.46
CA ILE A 94 -2.81 -4.75 -5.18
C ILE A 94 -4.22 -5.00 -5.74
N GLY A 95 -4.37 -5.99 -6.58
CA GLY A 95 -5.61 -6.40 -7.21
C GLY A 95 -6.25 -7.59 -6.49
N PRO A 96 -6.48 -8.68 -7.23
CA PRO A 96 -7.34 -9.77 -6.80
C PRO A 96 -6.81 -10.59 -5.62
N PHE A 97 -5.51 -10.57 -5.32
CA PHE A 97 -4.98 -11.42 -4.26
C PHE A 97 -5.16 -10.82 -2.87
N PHE A 98 -4.93 -9.50 -2.69
CA PHE A 98 -4.92 -8.94 -1.34
C PHE A 98 -5.70 -7.63 -1.18
N ALA A 99 -5.42 -6.56 -1.94
CA ALA A 99 -6.04 -5.27 -1.63
C ALA A 99 -7.54 -5.23 -1.93
N ILE A 100 -8.01 -5.81 -3.04
CA ILE A 100 -9.44 -5.87 -3.37
C ILE A 100 -10.21 -6.75 -2.37
N PRO A 101 -9.79 -8.01 -2.08
CA PRO A 101 -10.43 -8.83 -1.06
C PRO A 101 -10.45 -8.16 0.32
N ARG A 102 -9.34 -7.52 0.69
CA ARG A 102 -9.22 -6.80 1.95
C ARG A 102 -10.22 -5.66 2.08
N CYS A 103 -10.56 -4.97 0.99
CA CYS A 103 -11.60 -3.93 1.03
C CYS A 103 -12.95 -4.49 1.49
N ALA A 104 -13.39 -5.62 0.96
CA ALA A 104 -14.64 -6.25 1.38
C ALA A 104 -14.56 -6.76 2.82
N SER A 105 -13.47 -7.47 3.19
CA SER A 105 -13.29 -8.00 4.54
C SER A 105 -13.18 -6.88 5.59
N THR A 106 -12.48 -5.77 5.29
CA THR A 106 -12.40 -4.61 6.18
C THR A 106 -13.79 -3.99 6.37
N SER A 107 -14.54 -3.80 5.30
CA SER A 107 -15.90 -3.25 5.37
C SER A 107 -16.81 -4.12 6.23
N PHE A 108 -16.70 -5.44 6.09
CA PHE A 108 -17.44 -6.38 6.91
C PHE A 108 -17.00 -6.33 8.38
N THR A 109 -15.72 -6.54 8.66
CA THR A 109 -15.17 -6.60 10.03
C THR A 109 -15.39 -5.31 10.80
N THR A 110 -15.23 -4.15 10.14
CA THR A 110 -15.36 -2.84 10.81
C THR A 110 -16.81 -2.36 10.88
N GLY A 111 -17.61 -2.67 9.86
CA GLY A 111 -18.93 -2.09 9.70
C GLY A 111 -20.08 -3.03 10.07
N ILE A 112 -20.04 -4.27 9.65
CA ILE A 112 -21.18 -5.19 9.77
C ILE A 112 -21.04 -6.15 10.95
N ALA A 113 -19.86 -6.75 11.14
CA ALA A 113 -19.63 -7.74 12.18
C ALA A 113 -20.02 -7.25 13.60
N PRO A 114 -19.69 -5.98 14.00
CA PRO A 114 -20.07 -5.47 15.30
C PRO A 114 -21.59 -5.32 15.52
N MET A 115 -22.38 -5.34 14.45
CA MET A 115 -23.85 -5.18 14.51
C MET A 115 -24.58 -6.53 14.48
N LEU A 116 -23.86 -7.65 14.33
CA LEU A 116 -24.47 -8.97 14.29
C LEU A 116 -24.95 -9.39 15.69
N GLY A 117 -26.18 -9.90 15.76
CA GLY A 117 -26.72 -10.46 17.00
C GLY A 117 -26.12 -11.83 17.34
N SER A 118 -26.19 -12.21 18.60
CA SER A 118 -25.60 -13.42 19.20
C SER A 118 -26.12 -14.77 18.64
N GLY A 119 -26.93 -14.79 17.62
CA GLY A 119 -27.41 -16.02 16.94
C GLY A 119 -27.05 -16.07 15.45
N THR A 120 -26.39 -15.04 14.93
CA THR A 120 -26.08 -14.95 13.48
C THR A 120 -24.74 -15.61 13.18
N SER A 121 -24.70 -16.50 12.21
CA SER A 121 -23.44 -17.06 11.73
C SER A 121 -22.63 -15.96 11.03
N GLU A 122 -21.50 -15.57 11.61
CA GLU A 122 -20.60 -14.54 11.07
C GLU A 122 -20.10 -14.93 9.66
N MET A 123 -19.78 -16.22 9.45
CA MET A 123 -19.36 -16.74 8.14
C MET A 123 -20.44 -16.55 7.08
N MET A 124 -21.73 -16.84 7.40
CA MET A 124 -22.82 -16.68 6.45
C MET A 124 -23.08 -15.19 6.17
N ALA A 125 -23.02 -14.33 7.19
CA ALA A 125 -23.17 -12.90 7.04
C ALA A 125 -22.04 -12.30 6.17
N GLN A 126 -20.79 -12.74 6.37
CA GLN A 126 -19.66 -12.34 5.54
C GLN A 126 -19.82 -12.79 4.08
N LEU A 127 -20.27 -14.00 3.86
CA LEU A 127 -20.50 -14.55 2.50
C LEU A 127 -21.56 -13.74 1.75
N ILE A 128 -22.69 -13.43 2.40
CA ILE A 128 -23.77 -12.63 1.81
C ILE A 128 -23.28 -11.21 1.55
N PHE A 129 -22.64 -10.57 2.53
CA PHE A 129 -22.12 -9.21 2.38
C PHE A 129 -21.11 -9.12 1.25
N SER A 130 -20.10 -9.99 1.22
CA SER A 130 -19.07 -10.01 0.18
C SER A 130 -19.67 -10.31 -1.21
N GLY A 131 -20.68 -11.16 -1.29
CA GLY A 131 -21.41 -11.42 -2.53
C GLY A 131 -22.08 -10.16 -3.09
N ILE A 132 -22.79 -9.40 -2.26
CA ILE A 132 -23.41 -8.13 -2.65
C ILE A 132 -22.33 -7.11 -3.02
N PHE A 133 -21.29 -6.99 -2.19
CA PHE A 133 -20.19 -6.06 -2.42
C PHE A 133 -19.52 -6.30 -3.77
N PHE A 134 -19.15 -7.53 -4.08
CA PHE A 134 -18.47 -7.85 -5.34
C PHE A 134 -19.40 -7.84 -6.55
N LEU A 135 -20.68 -8.09 -6.38
CA LEU A 135 -21.66 -7.86 -7.45
C LEU A 135 -21.68 -6.38 -7.85
N LEU A 136 -21.72 -5.47 -6.86
CA LEU A 136 -21.65 -4.03 -7.11
C LEU A 136 -20.32 -3.64 -7.75
N VAL A 137 -19.19 -4.15 -7.23
CA VAL A 137 -17.86 -3.92 -7.84
C VAL A 137 -17.86 -4.31 -9.31
N LEU A 138 -18.36 -5.49 -9.65
CA LEU A 138 -18.41 -5.97 -11.04
C LEU A 138 -19.27 -5.07 -11.92
N VAL A 139 -20.52 -4.79 -11.51
CA VAL A 139 -21.44 -3.94 -12.27
C VAL A 139 -20.85 -2.57 -12.57
N PHE A 140 -20.22 -1.93 -11.57
CA PHE A 140 -19.65 -0.60 -11.74
C PHE A 140 -18.31 -0.61 -12.50
N SER A 141 -17.50 -1.65 -12.36
CA SER A 141 -16.26 -1.81 -13.15
C SER A 141 -16.54 -2.05 -14.63
N LEU A 142 -17.66 -2.68 -14.98
CA LEU A 142 -18.07 -2.87 -16.37
C LEU A 142 -18.68 -1.62 -17.02
N ARG A 143 -19.07 -0.62 -16.22
CA ARG A 143 -19.65 0.67 -16.66
C ARG A 143 -18.97 1.84 -15.92
N PRO A 144 -17.71 2.15 -16.18
CA PRO A 144 -16.92 3.08 -15.36
C PRO A 144 -17.38 4.56 -15.44
N ALA A 145 -18.33 4.92 -16.29
CA ALA A 145 -18.72 6.30 -16.51
C ALA A 145 -19.65 6.84 -15.39
N GLY A 146 -19.16 7.80 -14.64
CA GLY A 146 -19.96 8.74 -13.82
C GLY A 146 -20.16 8.40 -12.35
N ILE A 147 -20.52 7.17 -11.98
CA ILE A 147 -20.87 6.82 -10.58
C ILE A 147 -19.65 6.86 -9.65
N THR A 148 -18.50 6.37 -10.12
CA THR A 148 -17.25 6.36 -9.34
C THR A 148 -16.79 7.79 -8.99
N VAL A 149 -17.01 8.75 -9.90
CA VAL A 149 -16.72 10.17 -9.68
C VAL A 149 -17.66 10.76 -8.65
N TRP A 150 -18.95 10.43 -8.74
CA TRP A 150 -19.98 10.93 -7.83
C TRP A 150 -19.79 10.42 -6.39
N ILE A 151 -19.58 9.11 -6.24
CA ILE A 151 -19.24 8.47 -4.98
C ILE A 151 -18.00 9.13 -4.36
N GLY A 152 -16.94 9.35 -5.16
CA GLY A 152 -15.72 9.97 -4.67
C GLY A 152 -15.88 11.44 -4.22
N LYS A 153 -16.72 12.22 -4.89
CA LYS A 153 -16.95 13.63 -4.55
C LYS A 153 -17.74 13.82 -3.25
N ILE A 154 -18.63 12.92 -2.89
CA ILE A 154 -19.49 13.05 -1.71
C ILE A 154 -18.94 12.21 -0.56
N ILE A 155 -18.60 10.95 -0.80
CA ILE A 155 -18.25 10.01 0.27
C ILE A 155 -16.88 10.29 0.86
N ASN A 156 -15.88 10.70 0.05
CA ASN A 156 -14.57 11.02 0.61
C ASN A 156 -14.61 12.19 1.61
N PRO A 157 -15.22 13.34 1.31
CA PRO A 157 -15.36 14.41 2.29
C PRO A 157 -16.18 13.98 3.52
N LEU A 158 -17.29 13.27 3.33
CA LEU A 158 -18.13 12.77 4.43
C LEU A 158 -17.33 11.84 5.35
N PHE A 159 -16.57 10.93 4.76
CA PHE A 159 -15.69 10.03 5.50
C PHE A 159 -14.61 10.78 6.29
N LEU A 160 -13.95 11.79 5.68
CA LEU A 160 -12.93 12.59 6.36
C LEU A 160 -13.52 13.41 7.52
N VAL A 161 -14.73 13.95 7.36
CA VAL A 161 -15.44 14.66 8.43
C VAL A 161 -15.76 13.68 9.58
N PHE A 162 -16.29 12.50 9.27
CA PHE A 162 -16.56 11.48 10.27
C PHE A 162 -15.28 11.05 11.00
N LEU A 163 -14.21 10.77 10.25
CA LEU A 163 -12.91 10.41 10.83
C LEU A 163 -12.36 11.53 11.73
N ALA A 164 -12.51 12.79 11.31
CA ALA A 164 -12.09 13.93 12.12
C ALA A 164 -12.89 14.01 13.45
N ILE A 165 -14.21 13.81 13.39
CA ILE A 165 -15.07 13.79 14.58
C ILE A 165 -14.62 12.64 15.51
N LEU A 166 -14.41 11.44 14.98
CA LEU A 166 -13.97 10.28 15.77
C LEU A 166 -12.60 10.54 16.42
N VAL A 167 -11.64 11.03 15.64
CA VAL A 167 -10.30 11.36 16.15
C VAL A 167 -10.34 12.43 17.22
N VAL A 168 -11.08 13.54 17.00
CA VAL A 168 -11.23 14.61 18.01
C VAL A 168 -11.88 14.05 19.27
N SER A 169 -12.95 13.27 19.16
CA SER A 169 -13.61 12.65 20.32
C SER A 169 -12.66 11.76 21.13
N ALA A 170 -11.84 10.97 20.45
CA ALA A 170 -10.87 10.09 21.10
C ALA A 170 -9.70 10.87 21.73
N LEU A 171 -9.16 11.87 21.04
CA LEU A 171 -8.03 12.65 21.55
C LEU A 171 -8.42 13.57 22.73
N THR A 172 -9.66 14.03 22.78
CA THR A 172 -10.16 14.86 23.89
C THR A 172 -10.53 14.03 25.12
N ASN A 173 -10.80 12.73 24.97
CA ASN A 173 -11.16 11.82 26.04
C ASN A 173 -10.29 10.56 25.99
N PRO A 174 -8.97 10.65 26.21
CA PRO A 174 -8.06 9.52 26.04
C PRO A 174 -8.33 8.44 27.07
N GLY A 175 -8.37 7.17 26.63
CA GLY A 175 -8.49 6.01 27.50
C GLY A 175 -7.23 5.78 28.36
N ALA A 176 -6.04 6.06 27.79
CA ALA A 176 -4.76 5.99 28.49
C ALA A 176 -3.79 7.07 28.01
N ALA A 177 -2.83 7.45 28.86
CA ALA A 177 -1.67 8.19 28.41
C ALA A 177 -0.74 7.26 27.58
N VAL A 178 -0.29 7.71 26.41
CA VAL A 178 0.56 6.90 25.52
C VAL A 178 1.82 6.37 26.23
N SER A 179 2.37 7.15 27.17
CA SER A 179 3.56 6.78 27.95
C SER A 179 3.36 5.55 28.85
N THR A 180 2.12 5.23 29.21
CA THR A 180 1.77 4.10 30.09
C THR A 180 1.43 2.82 29.33
N VAL A 181 1.28 2.91 28.00
CA VAL A 181 0.93 1.76 27.16
C VAL A 181 2.16 0.90 26.88
N GLU A 182 2.11 -0.37 27.27
CA GLU A 182 3.20 -1.29 26.99
C GLU A 182 3.29 -1.65 25.51
N PRO A 183 4.49 -1.62 24.92
CA PRO A 183 4.69 -1.99 23.53
C PRO A 183 4.71 -3.52 23.37
N ALA A 184 4.25 -4.00 22.21
CA ALA A 184 4.45 -5.38 21.80
C ALA A 184 5.95 -5.71 21.63
N ALA A 185 6.33 -7.00 21.65
CA ALA A 185 7.71 -7.44 21.68
C ALA A 185 8.62 -6.80 20.59
N ALA A 186 8.11 -6.64 19.38
CA ALA A 186 8.85 -6.03 18.26
C ALA A 186 9.06 -4.51 18.42
N TYR A 187 8.39 -3.88 19.37
CA TYR A 187 8.40 -2.41 19.59
C TYR A 187 9.04 -2.01 20.93
N THR A 188 9.65 -2.94 21.67
CA THR A 188 10.23 -2.68 22.98
C THR A 188 11.43 -1.73 22.93
N GLU A 189 12.26 -1.82 21.89
CA GLU A 189 13.38 -0.93 21.64
C GLU A 189 13.03 0.15 20.63
N LYS A 190 13.54 1.38 20.80
CA LYS A 190 13.28 2.50 19.90
C LYS A 190 13.71 2.24 18.45
N SER A 191 14.87 1.62 18.26
CA SER A 191 15.37 1.23 16.94
C SER A 191 14.50 0.14 16.33
N GLY A 192 14.15 -0.89 17.10
CA GLY A 192 13.19 -1.92 16.69
C GLY A 192 11.84 -1.34 16.29
N ALA A 193 11.30 -0.43 17.11
CA ALA A 193 10.02 0.23 16.84
C ALA A 193 10.03 1.04 15.52
N LEU A 194 11.13 1.73 15.20
CA LEU A 194 11.25 2.47 13.94
C LEU A 194 11.18 1.53 12.73
N PHE A 195 11.97 0.46 12.75
CA PHE A 195 12.01 -0.49 11.64
C PHE A 195 10.74 -1.35 11.56
N SER A 196 10.16 -1.73 12.69
CA SER A 196 8.85 -2.42 12.71
C SER A 196 7.76 -1.52 12.14
N GLY A 197 7.73 -0.24 12.52
CA GLY A 197 6.80 0.74 11.92
C GLY A 197 7.02 0.92 10.42
N PHE A 198 8.28 0.93 9.95
CA PHE A 198 8.60 0.97 8.52
C PHE A 198 8.02 -0.23 7.78
N ILE A 199 8.13 -1.43 8.34
CA ILE A 199 7.56 -2.66 7.76
C ILE A 199 6.04 -2.68 7.85
N GLU A 200 5.45 -2.19 8.96
CA GLU A 200 3.98 -2.07 9.07
C GLU A 200 3.39 -1.20 7.97
N GLY A 201 4.14 -0.17 7.55
CA GLY A 201 3.76 0.66 6.40
C GLY A 201 3.66 -0.12 5.07
N TYR A 202 4.31 -1.28 4.90
CA TYR A 202 4.11 -2.15 3.73
C TYR A 202 2.65 -2.61 3.63
N GLY A 203 2.01 -2.83 4.78
CA GLY A 203 0.62 -3.27 4.84
C GLY A 203 -0.36 -2.30 4.16
N THR A 204 -0.07 -1.01 4.07
CA THR A 204 -0.92 -0.06 3.33
C THR A 204 -0.94 -0.33 1.83
N MET A 205 0.12 -0.93 1.27
CA MET A 205 0.36 -1.18 -0.16
C MET A 205 0.51 0.09 -1.01
N ASP A 206 0.62 1.26 -0.39
CA ASP A 206 0.64 2.55 -1.10
C ASP A 206 1.89 2.73 -1.97
N ALA A 207 3.06 2.22 -1.55
CA ALA A 207 4.29 2.36 -2.33
C ALA A 207 4.21 1.63 -3.68
N ILE A 208 3.64 0.42 -3.68
CA ILE A 208 3.41 -0.34 -4.90
C ILE A 208 2.23 0.23 -5.70
N ALA A 209 1.21 0.77 -5.03
CA ALA A 209 0.12 1.51 -5.67
C ALA A 209 0.63 2.80 -6.35
N GLY A 210 1.59 3.51 -5.75
CA GLY A 210 2.23 4.69 -6.34
C GLY A 210 2.88 4.40 -7.70
N LEU A 211 3.54 3.26 -7.81
CA LEU A 211 4.10 2.80 -9.09
C LEU A 211 3.00 2.43 -10.11
N ALA A 212 1.91 1.81 -9.65
CA ALA A 212 0.81 1.40 -10.51
C ALA A 212 -0.01 2.61 -11.01
N PHE A 213 -0.27 3.57 -10.14
CA PHE A 213 -1.12 4.73 -10.44
C PHE A 213 -0.35 5.92 -11.00
N GLY A 214 0.97 5.89 -11.03
CA GLY A 214 1.79 7.00 -11.49
C GLY A 214 1.42 7.51 -12.87
N ILE A 215 1.13 6.60 -13.83
CA ILE A 215 0.73 6.98 -15.19
C ILE A 215 -0.59 7.75 -15.21
N VAL A 216 -1.57 7.37 -14.39
CA VAL A 216 -2.89 8.04 -14.32
C VAL A 216 -2.72 9.50 -13.87
N VAL A 217 -1.85 9.74 -12.89
CA VAL A 217 -1.56 11.09 -12.39
C VAL A 217 -0.86 11.93 -13.46
N ILE A 218 0.07 11.34 -14.19
CA ILE A 218 0.78 11.99 -15.29
C ILE A 218 -0.21 12.39 -16.39
N ASP A 219 -1.13 11.50 -16.76
CA ASP A 219 -2.15 11.77 -17.78
C ASP A 219 -3.09 12.89 -17.36
N ILE A 220 -3.46 12.97 -16.08
CA ILE A 220 -4.23 14.08 -15.51
C ILE A 220 -3.46 15.40 -15.67
N ILE A 221 -2.18 15.44 -15.32
CA ILE A 221 -1.33 16.64 -15.45
C ILE A 221 -1.19 17.04 -16.92
N ARG A 222 -1.00 16.08 -17.83
CA ARG A 222 -0.93 16.29 -19.27
C ARG A 222 -2.25 16.86 -19.83
N SER A 223 -3.39 16.37 -19.36
CA SER A 223 -4.71 16.88 -19.77
C SER A 223 -4.96 18.34 -19.34
N MET A 224 -4.25 18.81 -18.30
CA MET A 224 -4.24 20.21 -17.88
C MET A 224 -3.30 21.10 -18.72
N GLY A 225 -2.65 20.51 -19.73
CA GLY A 225 -1.82 21.20 -20.70
C GLY A 225 -0.36 21.38 -20.29
N VAL A 226 0.16 20.61 -19.34
CA VAL A 226 1.59 20.51 -19.03
C VAL A 226 2.16 19.38 -19.89
N THR A 227 3.02 19.72 -20.85
CA THR A 227 3.57 18.75 -21.84
C THR A 227 5.04 18.45 -21.63
N GLU A 228 5.77 19.32 -20.94
CA GLU A 228 7.19 19.10 -20.67
C GLU A 228 7.37 18.17 -19.47
N ASP A 229 8.12 17.12 -19.67
CA ASP A 229 8.28 16.04 -18.70
C ASP A 229 8.95 16.48 -17.39
N THR A 230 9.92 17.41 -17.46
CA THR A 230 10.53 17.99 -16.25
C THR A 230 9.54 18.84 -15.44
N ALA A 231 8.61 19.50 -16.13
CA ALA A 231 7.52 20.23 -15.50
C ALA A 231 6.50 19.27 -14.87
N ILE A 232 6.14 18.18 -15.58
CA ILE A 232 5.27 17.11 -15.08
C ILE A 232 5.85 16.53 -13.78
N ALA A 233 7.12 16.11 -13.79
CA ALA A 233 7.77 15.54 -12.61
C ALA A 233 7.75 16.49 -11.40
N LYS A 234 8.05 17.77 -11.62
CA LYS A 234 7.99 18.79 -10.56
C LYS A 234 6.57 19.05 -10.06
N ASP A 235 5.57 18.99 -10.92
CA ASP A 235 4.17 19.18 -10.55
C ASP A 235 3.60 17.94 -9.83
N VAL A 236 4.04 16.71 -10.20
CA VAL A 236 3.79 15.47 -9.44
C VAL A 236 4.34 15.58 -8.03
N LEU A 237 5.61 15.95 -7.88
CA LEU A 237 6.24 16.12 -6.56
C LEU A 237 5.53 17.21 -5.74
N GLY A 238 5.25 18.36 -6.36
CA GLY A 238 4.57 19.45 -5.68
C GLY A 238 3.17 19.07 -5.19
N SER A 239 2.38 18.40 -6.02
CA SER A 239 1.05 17.88 -5.63
C SER A 239 1.18 16.75 -4.60
N GLY A 240 2.18 15.87 -4.77
CA GLY A 240 2.47 14.77 -3.86
C GLY A 240 2.80 15.22 -2.43
N ILE A 241 3.50 16.35 -2.28
CA ILE A 241 3.78 16.93 -0.95
C ILE A 241 2.48 17.28 -0.21
N PHE A 242 1.51 17.91 -0.88
CA PHE A 242 0.22 18.23 -0.25
C PHE A 242 -0.56 16.96 0.13
N THR A 243 -0.58 15.96 -0.76
CA THR A 243 -1.16 14.64 -0.46
C THR A 243 -0.47 14.03 0.75
N GLY A 244 0.87 14.04 0.77
CA GLY A 244 1.67 13.45 1.84
C GLY A 244 1.46 14.12 3.18
N ILE A 245 1.36 15.45 3.22
CA ILE A 245 1.06 16.18 4.46
C ILE A 245 -0.31 15.76 5.00
N LEU A 246 -1.34 15.70 4.13
CA LEU A 246 -2.68 15.29 4.54
C LEU A 246 -2.69 13.84 5.06
N MET A 247 -2.05 12.91 4.34
CA MET A 247 -1.95 11.51 4.76
C MET A 247 -1.19 11.38 6.09
N ALA A 248 -0.05 12.06 6.23
CA ALA A 248 0.74 12.04 7.46
C ALA A 248 -0.06 12.56 8.67
N LEU A 249 -0.80 13.65 8.51
CA LEU A 249 -1.64 14.20 9.59
C LEU A 249 -2.72 13.19 10.02
N ILE A 250 -3.39 12.53 9.07
CA ILE A 250 -4.39 11.50 9.36
C ILE A 250 -3.73 10.30 10.07
N TYR A 251 -2.57 9.85 9.59
CA TYR A 251 -1.86 8.72 10.21
C TYR A 251 -1.39 9.05 11.62
N ILE A 252 -0.79 10.21 11.84
CA ILE A 252 -0.40 10.65 13.20
C ILE A 252 -1.60 10.60 14.14
N ALA A 253 -2.72 11.18 13.73
CA ALA A 253 -3.92 11.25 14.54
C ALA A 253 -4.51 9.87 14.84
N THR A 254 -4.60 9.00 13.85
CA THR A 254 -5.16 7.65 14.00
C THR A 254 -4.21 6.70 14.75
N ILE A 255 -2.89 6.87 14.62
CA ILE A 255 -1.90 6.12 15.41
C ILE A 255 -2.02 6.51 16.89
N VAL A 256 -2.09 7.82 17.21
CA VAL A 256 -2.26 8.28 18.59
C VAL A 256 -3.59 7.79 19.17
N MET A 257 -4.67 7.89 18.43
CA MET A 257 -5.99 7.35 18.81
C MET A 257 -5.91 5.85 19.10
N GLY A 258 -5.24 5.07 18.25
CA GLY A 258 -5.01 3.64 18.47
C GLY A 258 -4.25 3.34 19.77
N ALA A 259 -3.18 4.10 20.05
CA ALA A 259 -2.41 3.94 21.29
C ALA A 259 -3.25 4.27 22.55
N GLN A 260 -4.00 5.36 22.51
CA GLN A 260 -4.85 5.78 23.62
C GLN A 260 -6.00 4.80 23.89
N SER A 261 -6.48 4.09 22.85
CA SER A 261 -7.53 3.09 22.99
C SER A 261 -7.14 1.90 23.87
N ARG A 262 -5.84 1.68 24.11
CA ARG A 262 -5.32 0.61 24.97
C ARG A 262 -5.72 0.75 26.45
N GLY A 263 -6.16 1.93 26.89
CA GLY A 263 -6.75 2.10 28.21
C GLY A 263 -8.20 1.60 28.34
N LEU A 264 -8.84 1.35 27.20
CA LEU A 264 -10.24 0.91 27.11
C LEU A 264 -10.36 -0.54 26.60
N PHE A 265 -9.47 -0.94 25.72
CA PHE A 265 -9.51 -2.22 25.01
C PHE A 265 -8.15 -2.92 25.06
N GLU A 266 -8.15 -4.24 25.01
CA GLU A 266 -6.97 -5.02 24.75
C GLU A 266 -6.48 -4.82 23.29
N THR A 267 -5.27 -5.27 22.98
CA THR A 267 -4.76 -5.24 21.61
C THR A 267 -5.65 -6.08 20.72
N SER A 268 -6.22 -5.45 19.71
CA SER A 268 -7.09 -6.13 18.74
C SER A 268 -6.27 -6.99 17.78
N GLU A 269 -6.86 -8.04 17.25
CA GLU A 269 -6.23 -8.91 16.25
C GLU A 269 -5.86 -8.16 14.97
N ASN A 270 -6.65 -7.16 14.62
CA ASN A 270 -6.38 -6.27 13.49
C ASN A 270 -6.98 -4.88 13.71
N GLY A 271 -6.54 -3.91 12.92
CA GLY A 271 -6.99 -2.52 13.06
C GLY A 271 -8.44 -2.26 12.66
N GLY A 272 -9.09 -3.18 11.94
CA GLY A 272 -10.52 -3.08 11.63
C GLY A 272 -11.38 -3.26 12.89
N ILE A 273 -11.05 -4.26 13.71
CA ILE A 273 -11.68 -4.49 15.01
C ILE A 273 -11.42 -3.30 15.95
N ALA A 274 -10.15 -2.84 16.03
CA ALA A 274 -9.78 -1.70 16.85
C ALA A 274 -10.60 -0.44 16.49
N LEU A 275 -10.70 -0.14 15.20
CA LEU A 275 -11.44 1.03 14.71
C LEU A 275 -12.94 0.93 15.03
N ALA A 276 -13.54 -0.26 14.90
CA ALA A 276 -14.93 -0.50 15.23
C ALA A 276 -15.21 -0.31 16.74
N GLN A 277 -14.35 -0.85 17.60
CA GLN A 277 -14.43 -0.69 19.07
C GLN A 277 -14.33 0.78 19.46
N ILE A 278 -13.37 1.52 18.90
CA ILE A 278 -13.18 2.95 19.17
C ILE A 278 -14.42 3.76 18.74
N ALA A 279 -14.92 3.51 17.51
CA ALA A 279 -16.10 4.22 17.02
C ALA A 279 -17.35 3.92 17.85
N GLY A 280 -17.57 2.67 18.24
CA GLY A 280 -18.68 2.26 19.11
C GLY A 280 -18.59 2.90 20.49
N HIS A 281 -17.39 3.00 21.08
CA HIS A 281 -17.20 3.61 22.40
C HIS A 281 -17.47 5.11 22.39
N TYR A 282 -16.88 5.87 21.46
CA TYR A 282 -16.96 7.33 21.47
C TYR A 282 -18.23 7.89 20.85
N LEU A 283 -18.79 7.21 19.85
CA LEU A 283 -19.92 7.72 19.06
C LEU A 283 -21.17 6.83 19.16
N GLY A 284 -21.10 5.73 19.94
CA GLY A 284 -22.21 4.80 20.15
C GLY A 284 -22.70 4.14 18.86
N ASN A 285 -23.93 3.63 18.86
CA ASN A 285 -24.52 2.92 17.72
C ASN A 285 -24.62 3.78 16.46
N ALA A 286 -24.90 5.07 16.60
CA ALA A 286 -24.94 5.99 15.45
C ALA A 286 -23.56 6.12 14.79
N GLY A 287 -22.50 6.22 15.59
CA GLY A 287 -21.12 6.24 15.09
C GLY A 287 -20.73 4.96 14.37
N SER A 288 -21.07 3.81 14.94
CA SER A 288 -20.84 2.51 14.30
C SER A 288 -21.56 2.40 12.94
N LEU A 289 -22.79 2.90 12.86
CA LEU A 289 -23.55 2.90 11.60
C LEU A 289 -22.93 3.81 10.54
N VAL A 290 -22.55 5.04 10.93
CA VAL A 290 -21.88 5.98 10.01
C VAL A 290 -20.53 5.42 9.56
N LEU A 291 -19.76 4.80 10.46
CA LEU A 291 -18.51 4.13 10.10
C LEU A 291 -18.75 3.00 9.09
N ALA A 292 -19.76 2.15 9.33
CA ALA A 292 -20.11 1.05 8.44
C ALA A 292 -20.41 1.53 7.02
N PHE A 293 -21.23 2.57 6.88
CA PHE A 293 -21.55 3.16 5.58
C PHE A 293 -20.32 3.78 4.92
N THR A 294 -19.61 4.63 5.62
CA THR A 294 -18.49 5.39 5.05
C THR A 294 -17.33 4.49 4.64
N ILE A 295 -16.97 3.49 5.46
CA ILE A 295 -15.90 2.57 5.13
C ILE A 295 -16.29 1.63 3.98
N THR A 296 -17.55 1.15 3.95
CA THR A 296 -18.04 0.29 2.87
C THR A 296 -17.98 0.99 1.53
N PHE A 297 -18.45 2.24 1.46
CA PHE A 297 -18.42 3.00 0.21
C PHE A 297 -16.99 3.41 -0.21
N ALA A 298 -16.13 3.78 0.75
CA ALA A 298 -14.73 4.05 0.45
C ALA A 298 -14.02 2.81 -0.12
N CYS A 299 -14.24 1.64 0.50
CA CYS A 299 -13.71 0.37 0.04
C CYS A 299 -14.30 -0.07 -1.31
N LEU A 300 -15.60 0.17 -1.53
CA LEU A 300 -16.27 -0.13 -2.80
C LEU A 300 -15.63 0.67 -3.95
N LYS A 301 -15.44 1.98 -3.76
CA LYS A 301 -14.76 2.84 -4.73
C LYS A 301 -13.34 2.35 -5.04
N THR A 302 -12.56 2.04 -4.00
CA THR A 302 -11.19 1.54 -4.16
C THR A 302 -11.18 0.22 -4.94
N SER A 303 -12.08 -0.72 -4.62
CA SER A 303 -12.19 -2.00 -5.32
C SER A 303 -12.56 -1.83 -6.79
N ILE A 304 -13.51 -0.94 -7.12
CA ILE A 304 -13.89 -0.63 -8.51
C ILE A 304 -12.67 -0.07 -9.27
N GLY A 305 -11.95 0.88 -8.66
CA GLY A 305 -10.76 1.46 -9.27
C GLY A 305 -9.65 0.44 -9.52
N LEU A 306 -9.41 -0.45 -8.56
CA LEU A 306 -8.40 -1.50 -8.67
C LEU A 306 -8.78 -2.56 -9.72
N VAL A 307 -10.03 -3.05 -9.74
CA VAL A 307 -10.51 -4.00 -10.77
C VAL A 307 -10.35 -3.38 -12.16
N THR A 308 -10.73 -2.11 -12.32
CA THR A 308 -10.59 -1.40 -13.59
C THR A 308 -9.11 -1.28 -14.00
N SER A 309 -8.26 -0.80 -13.11
CA SER A 309 -6.82 -0.60 -13.39
C SER A 309 -6.10 -1.92 -13.70
N CYS A 310 -6.40 -2.98 -12.94
CA CYS A 310 -5.84 -4.31 -13.19
C CYS A 310 -6.30 -4.83 -14.55
N SER A 311 -7.59 -4.73 -14.86
CA SER A 311 -8.15 -5.23 -16.13
C SER A 311 -7.58 -4.50 -17.33
N ASP A 312 -7.47 -3.16 -17.28
CA ASP A 312 -6.86 -2.36 -18.34
C ASP A 312 -5.40 -2.71 -18.55
N THR A 313 -4.65 -2.87 -17.47
CA THR A 313 -3.22 -3.23 -17.54
C THR A 313 -3.04 -4.61 -18.15
N PHE A 314 -3.82 -5.60 -17.74
CA PHE A 314 -3.71 -6.96 -18.27
C PHE A 314 -4.15 -7.06 -19.73
N VAL A 315 -5.16 -6.31 -20.17
CA VAL A 315 -5.52 -6.22 -21.60
C VAL A 315 -4.36 -5.63 -22.41
N ARG A 316 -3.70 -4.57 -21.93
CA ARG A 316 -2.55 -3.96 -22.62
C ARG A 316 -1.35 -4.91 -22.66
N MET A 317 -1.07 -5.63 -21.58
CA MET A 317 0.04 -6.58 -21.49
C MET A 317 -0.21 -7.86 -22.30
N PHE A 318 -1.45 -8.34 -22.33
CA PHE A 318 -1.85 -9.61 -22.95
C PHE A 318 -3.03 -9.44 -23.89
N PRO A 319 -2.89 -8.69 -25.01
CA PRO A 319 -4.01 -8.30 -25.86
C PRO A 319 -4.71 -9.48 -26.57
N LYS A 320 -4.04 -10.66 -26.62
CA LYS A 320 -4.59 -11.89 -27.22
C LYS A 320 -5.19 -12.87 -26.21
N ALA A 321 -5.08 -12.60 -24.90
CA ALA A 321 -5.53 -13.52 -23.84
C ALA A 321 -7.03 -13.39 -23.58
N LEU A 322 -7.43 -12.31 -22.91
CA LEU A 322 -8.82 -12.10 -22.48
C LEU A 322 -9.25 -10.67 -22.75
N SER A 323 -10.57 -10.48 -22.96
CA SER A 323 -11.15 -9.14 -23.05
C SER A 323 -11.17 -8.44 -21.68
N TYR A 324 -11.33 -7.10 -21.67
CA TYR A 324 -11.49 -6.32 -20.45
C TYR A 324 -12.58 -6.88 -19.52
N LYS A 325 -13.75 -7.22 -20.09
CA LYS A 325 -14.87 -7.77 -19.33
C LYS A 325 -14.54 -9.11 -18.68
N ALA A 326 -13.80 -9.97 -19.39
CA ALA A 326 -13.39 -11.27 -18.89
C ALA A 326 -12.36 -11.13 -17.76
N TRP A 327 -11.38 -10.23 -17.88
CA TRP A 327 -10.43 -9.91 -16.81
C TRP A 327 -11.14 -9.33 -15.58
N ALA A 328 -12.04 -8.37 -15.76
CA ALA A 328 -12.80 -7.77 -14.66
C ALA A 328 -13.65 -8.82 -13.92
N PHE A 329 -14.31 -9.73 -14.65
CA PHE A 329 -15.05 -10.82 -14.06
C PHE A 329 -14.14 -11.77 -13.28
N LEU A 330 -13.04 -12.22 -13.89
CA LEU A 330 -12.07 -13.13 -13.27
C LEU A 330 -11.51 -12.54 -11.96
N PHE A 331 -11.05 -11.29 -11.98
CA PHE A 331 -10.49 -10.63 -10.82
C PHE A 331 -11.52 -10.41 -9.72
N THR A 332 -12.75 -10.07 -10.08
CA THR A 332 -13.84 -9.89 -9.11
C THR A 332 -14.23 -11.20 -8.44
N VAL A 333 -14.39 -12.29 -9.20
CA VAL A 333 -14.74 -13.61 -8.65
C VAL A 333 -13.62 -14.12 -7.74
N PHE A 334 -12.38 -14.01 -8.17
CA PHE A 334 -11.23 -14.44 -7.37
C PHE A 334 -11.13 -13.65 -6.06
N SER A 335 -11.33 -12.32 -6.13
CA SER A 335 -11.36 -11.46 -4.94
C SER A 335 -12.50 -11.80 -3.98
N PHE A 336 -13.68 -12.14 -4.52
CA PHE A 336 -14.80 -12.62 -3.71
C PHE A 336 -14.43 -13.89 -2.93
N LEU A 337 -13.82 -14.87 -3.58
CA LEU A 337 -13.42 -16.11 -2.92
C LEU A 337 -12.42 -15.84 -1.79
N ILE A 338 -11.40 -15.01 -2.04
CA ILE A 338 -10.37 -14.68 -1.05
C ILE A 338 -10.95 -13.86 0.11
N SER A 339 -11.87 -12.94 -0.14
CA SER A 339 -12.43 -12.07 0.92
C SER A 339 -13.12 -12.86 2.03
N ASN A 340 -13.58 -14.07 1.75
CA ASN A 340 -14.25 -14.93 2.73
C ASN A 340 -13.30 -15.69 3.67
N PHE A 341 -11.97 -15.54 3.51
CA PHE A 341 -11.00 -16.04 4.49
C PHE A 341 -10.90 -15.16 5.75
N GLY A 342 -11.49 -13.96 5.74
CA GLY A 342 -11.45 -12.99 6.81
C GLY A 342 -10.25 -12.05 6.75
N LEU A 343 -10.38 -10.89 7.41
CA LEU A 343 -9.43 -9.78 7.33
C LEU A 343 -8.04 -10.18 7.84
N SER A 344 -7.94 -10.78 9.02
CA SER A 344 -6.66 -11.14 9.64
C SER A 344 -5.86 -12.09 8.76
N ARG A 345 -6.49 -13.13 8.21
CA ARG A 345 -5.80 -14.08 7.32
C ARG A 345 -5.31 -13.42 6.04
N ILE A 346 -6.10 -12.51 5.45
CA ILE A 346 -5.66 -11.77 4.26
C ILE A 346 -4.42 -10.92 4.59
N ILE A 347 -4.36 -10.29 5.76
CA ILE A 347 -3.20 -9.52 6.22
C ILE A 347 -1.99 -10.46 6.38
N ASP A 348 -2.13 -11.57 7.10
CA ASP A 348 -1.06 -12.53 7.38
C ASP A 348 -0.44 -13.12 6.10
N TYR A 349 -1.27 -13.49 5.13
CA TYR A 349 -0.78 -14.04 3.86
C TYR A 349 -0.28 -12.99 2.86
N SER A 350 -0.70 -11.73 3.02
CA SER A 350 -0.18 -10.64 2.19
C SER A 350 1.24 -10.24 2.61
N LEU A 351 1.57 -10.30 3.89
CA LEU A 351 2.84 -9.82 4.42
C LEU A 351 4.06 -10.48 3.74
N PRO A 352 4.16 -11.81 3.58
CA PRO A 352 5.28 -12.43 2.87
C PRO A 352 5.47 -11.90 1.45
N VAL A 353 4.37 -11.75 0.71
CA VAL A 353 4.42 -11.23 -0.66
C VAL A 353 4.88 -9.78 -0.69
N LEU A 354 4.45 -8.97 0.28
CA LEU A 354 4.91 -7.59 0.42
C LEU A 354 6.39 -7.54 0.79
N MET A 355 6.87 -8.41 1.68
CA MET A 355 8.29 -8.52 2.03
C MET A 355 9.17 -8.86 0.82
N PHE A 356 8.64 -9.59 -0.17
CA PHE A 356 9.32 -9.83 -1.43
C PHE A 356 9.23 -8.65 -2.42
N LEU A 357 8.04 -8.00 -2.52
CA LEU A 357 7.79 -6.98 -3.54
C LEU A 357 8.38 -5.60 -3.21
N TYR A 358 8.34 -5.21 -1.92
CA TYR A 358 8.74 -3.85 -1.52
C TYR A 358 10.23 -3.56 -1.77
N PRO A 359 11.18 -4.44 -1.41
CA PRO A 359 12.59 -4.17 -1.68
C PRO A 359 12.90 -3.89 -3.15
N PRO A 360 12.49 -4.73 -4.13
CA PRO A 360 12.63 -4.40 -5.55
C PRO A 360 11.87 -3.14 -5.98
N ALA A 361 10.68 -2.87 -5.42
CA ALA A 361 9.94 -1.67 -5.73
C ALA A 361 10.68 -0.41 -5.27
N ILE A 362 11.17 -0.39 -4.02
CA ILE A 362 11.93 0.72 -3.45
C ILE A 362 13.21 0.97 -4.24
N THR A 363 13.97 -0.09 -4.53
CA THR A 363 15.21 0.05 -5.31
C THR A 363 14.94 0.51 -6.74
N LEU A 364 13.86 0.05 -7.37
CA LEU A 364 13.46 0.51 -8.70
C LEU A 364 13.08 2.00 -8.69
N ILE A 365 12.34 2.46 -7.68
CA ILE A 365 12.03 3.88 -7.47
C ILE A 365 13.31 4.70 -7.32
N LEU A 366 14.23 4.28 -6.46
CA LEU A 366 15.51 4.98 -6.25
C LEU A 366 16.36 5.02 -7.51
N LEU A 367 16.48 3.88 -8.22
CA LEU A 367 17.18 3.83 -9.51
C LEU A 367 16.55 4.73 -10.56
N ALA A 368 15.23 4.87 -10.56
CA ALA A 368 14.53 5.78 -11.46
C ALA A 368 14.84 7.25 -11.14
N LEU A 369 14.77 7.64 -9.85
CA LEU A 369 15.01 9.01 -9.39
C LEU A 369 16.48 9.46 -9.62
N PHE A 370 17.42 8.57 -9.36
CA PHE A 370 18.86 8.86 -9.50
C PHE A 370 19.46 8.42 -10.84
N GLY A 371 18.64 7.91 -11.75
CA GLY A 371 19.04 7.28 -13.02
C GLY A 371 19.89 8.17 -13.91
N ASN A 372 19.67 9.48 -13.89
CA ASN A 372 20.45 10.45 -14.66
C ASN A 372 21.95 10.43 -14.31
N ARG A 373 22.32 10.11 -13.05
CA ARG A 373 23.74 10.03 -12.63
C ARG A 373 24.49 8.88 -13.28
N PHE A 374 23.81 7.86 -13.73
CA PHE A 374 24.40 6.71 -14.43
C PHE A 374 23.76 6.47 -15.80
N HIS A 375 23.11 7.51 -16.41
CA HIS A 375 22.48 7.50 -17.73
C HIS A 375 21.47 6.36 -17.93
N HIS A 376 20.76 5.99 -16.87
CA HIS A 376 19.82 4.86 -16.86
C HIS A 376 20.40 3.55 -17.42
N ASP A 377 21.71 3.31 -17.19
CA ASP A 377 22.41 2.12 -17.71
C ASP A 377 21.77 0.83 -17.20
N ARG A 378 21.41 -0.06 -18.11
CA ARG A 378 20.75 -1.32 -17.83
C ARG A 378 21.56 -2.22 -16.89
N THR A 379 22.89 -2.19 -16.96
CA THR A 379 23.74 -3.04 -16.10
C THR A 379 23.53 -2.71 -14.63
N VAL A 380 23.40 -1.42 -14.30
CA VAL A 380 23.12 -0.97 -12.92
C VAL A 380 21.75 -1.45 -12.47
N TYR A 381 20.72 -1.28 -13.29
CA TYR A 381 19.37 -1.79 -12.97
C TYR A 381 19.38 -3.30 -12.72
N VAL A 382 20.02 -4.08 -13.58
CA VAL A 382 20.08 -5.55 -13.45
C VAL A 382 20.82 -5.96 -12.18
N CYS A 383 22.00 -5.40 -11.91
CA CYS A 383 22.77 -5.75 -10.72
C CYS A 383 22.00 -5.45 -9.43
N VAL A 384 21.47 -4.23 -9.27
CA VAL A 384 20.72 -3.86 -8.08
C VAL A 384 19.50 -4.75 -7.89
N THR A 385 18.72 -4.95 -8.96
CA THR A 385 17.49 -5.76 -8.88
C THR A 385 17.79 -7.22 -8.56
N ALA A 386 18.86 -7.81 -9.14
CA ALA A 386 19.23 -9.20 -8.88
C ALA A 386 19.66 -9.40 -7.42
N PHE A 387 20.53 -8.54 -6.89
CA PHE A 387 20.98 -8.63 -5.50
C PHE A 387 19.85 -8.36 -4.50
N THR A 388 19.01 -7.34 -4.78
CA THR A 388 17.85 -7.02 -3.94
C THR A 388 16.82 -8.16 -3.96
N GLY A 389 16.49 -8.68 -5.15
CA GLY A 389 15.53 -9.77 -5.31
C GLY A 389 16.00 -11.07 -4.65
N PHE A 390 17.30 -11.37 -4.73
CA PHE A 390 17.88 -12.50 -4.03
C PHE A 390 17.68 -12.39 -2.49
N ALA A 391 17.98 -11.23 -1.92
CA ALA A 391 17.79 -11.02 -0.47
C ALA A 391 16.31 -11.05 -0.09
N ALA A 392 15.43 -10.45 -0.89
CA ALA A 392 13.99 -10.38 -0.65
C ALA A 392 13.32 -11.77 -0.61
N ILE A 393 13.90 -12.79 -1.27
CA ILE A 393 13.42 -14.17 -1.17
C ILE A 393 13.55 -14.70 0.27
N PHE A 394 14.62 -14.36 0.98
CA PHE A 394 14.80 -14.77 2.39
C PHE A 394 13.84 -14.00 3.31
N ASP A 395 13.61 -12.70 3.06
CA ASP A 395 12.61 -11.92 3.79
C ASP A 395 11.19 -12.49 3.57
N PHE A 396 10.87 -12.96 2.36
CA PHE A 396 9.62 -13.68 2.06
C PHE A 396 9.50 -14.95 2.92
N PHE A 397 10.53 -15.81 2.94
CA PHE A 397 10.50 -17.05 3.72
C PHE A 397 10.38 -16.79 5.23
N LYS A 398 11.06 -15.77 5.74
CA LYS A 398 10.97 -15.36 7.14
C LYS A 398 9.56 -14.95 7.52
N ALA A 399 8.87 -14.21 6.66
CA ALA A 399 7.53 -13.66 6.90
C ALA A 399 6.40 -14.70 6.76
N LEU A 400 6.65 -15.89 6.18
CA LEU A 400 5.62 -16.93 6.05
C LEU A 400 5.07 -17.34 7.42
N PRO A 401 3.77 -17.68 7.52
CA PRO A 401 3.18 -18.25 8.73
C PRO A 401 3.94 -19.48 9.23
N ALA A 402 4.06 -19.63 10.55
CA ALA A 402 4.87 -20.70 11.17
C ALA A 402 4.52 -22.10 10.64
N GLY A 403 3.23 -22.42 10.53
CA GLY A 403 2.79 -23.71 9.99
C GLY A 403 3.22 -23.98 8.55
N VAL A 404 3.27 -22.93 7.70
CA VAL A 404 3.75 -23.05 6.31
C VAL A 404 5.27 -23.27 6.29
N LYS A 405 6.01 -22.54 7.13
CA LYS A 405 7.48 -22.70 7.24
C LYS A 405 7.87 -24.12 7.64
N SER A 406 7.21 -24.66 8.66
CA SER A 406 7.47 -26.00 9.12
C SER A 406 7.07 -27.07 8.10
N ALA A 407 5.90 -26.92 7.46
CA ALA A 407 5.45 -27.86 6.43
C ALA A 407 6.38 -27.92 5.20
N LEU A 408 7.04 -26.80 4.88
CA LEU A 408 7.96 -26.69 3.73
C LEU A 408 9.44 -26.82 4.14
N HIS A 409 9.74 -27.09 5.41
CA HIS A 409 11.10 -27.22 5.96
C HIS A 409 12.02 -26.03 5.64
N LEU A 410 11.48 -24.80 5.79
CA LEU A 410 12.18 -23.56 5.40
C LEU A 410 13.05 -22.96 6.51
N GLU A 411 13.06 -23.53 7.70
CA GLU A 411 13.82 -23.06 8.87
C GLU A 411 15.33 -22.93 8.56
N GLY A 412 15.88 -23.87 7.81
CA GLY A 412 17.29 -23.83 7.38
C GLY A 412 17.60 -22.65 6.45
N LEU A 413 16.67 -22.27 5.58
CA LEU A 413 16.84 -21.11 4.69
C LEU A 413 16.72 -19.80 5.47
N VAL A 414 15.81 -19.72 6.44
CA VAL A 414 15.69 -18.54 7.32
C VAL A 414 16.96 -18.40 8.18
N ALA A 415 17.46 -19.47 8.79
CA ALA A 415 18.71 -19.46 9.54
C ALA A 415 19.93 -19.05 8.68
N PHE A 416 19.98 -19.48 7.43
CA PHE A 416 20.99 -19.02 6.48
C PHE A 416 20.87 -17.50 6.22
N GLY A 417 19.66 -16.99 6.03
CA GLY A 417 19.41 -15.56 5.89
C GLY A 417 19.86 -14.76 7.12
N GLU A 418 19.57 -15.24 8.32
CA GLU A 418 20.01 -14.62 9.59
C GLU A 418 21.54 -14.56 9.73
N LYS A 419 22.24 -15.57 9.25
CA LYS A 419 23.70 -15.64 9.32
C LYS A 419 24.38 -14.77 8.24
N CYS A 420 23.80 -14.68 7.04
CA CYS A 420 24.46 -14.10 5.87
C CYS A 420 24.00 -12.67 5.53
N LEU A 421 22.80 -12.26 5.95
CA LEU A 421 22.22 -10.96 5.59
C LEU A 421 22.22 -10.02 6.81
N PRO A 422 23.07 -8.98 6.82
CA PRO A 422 23.00 -7.94 7.85
C PRO A 422 21.63 -7.29 7.90
N PHE A 423 21.18 -6.91 9.11
CA PHE A 423 19.86 -6.32 9.37
C PHE A 423 18.67 -7.24 9.04
N PHE A 424 18.89 -8.53 8.78
CA PHE A 424 17.82 -9.47 8.51
C PHE A 424 16.83 -9.60 9.67
N HIS A 425 17.32 -9.53 10.93
CA HIS A 425 16.47 -9.50 12.12
C HIS A 425 15.48 -8.33 12.14
N LEU A 426 15.81 -7.19 11.49
CA LEU A 426 14.98 -6.01 11.32
C LEU A 426 14.09 -6.06 10.06
N ASN A 427 14.06 -7.17 9.34
CA ASN A 427 13.40 -7.33 8.04
C ASN A 427 13.93 -6.36 6.96
N LEU A 428 15.20 -6.03 7.04
CA LEU A 428 15.91 -5.12 6.12
C LEU A 428 17.16 -5.80 5.52
N GLY A 429 17.15 -7.13 5.43
CA GLY A 429 18.26 -7.93 4.89
C GLY A 429 18.66 -7.57 3.45
N TRP A 430 17.77 -6.93 2.71
CA TRP A 430 17.99 -6.51 1.34
C TRP A 430 18.84 -5.25 1.13
N ILE A 431 19.02 -4.41 2.15
CA ILE A 431 19.69 -3.10 2.01
C ILE A 431 21.16 -3.27 1.58
N LEU A 432 21.94 -4.09 2.29
CA LEU A 432 23.33 -4.28 1.95
C LEU A 432 23.54 -4.97 0.59
N PRO A 433 22.81 -6.04 0.25
CA PRO A 433 22.82 -6.59 -1.11
C PRO A 433 22.48 -5.56 -2.18
N ALA A 434 21.50 -4.69 -1.97
CA ALA A 434 21.15 -3.63 -2.92
C ALA A 434 22.34 -2.66 -3.15
N LEU A 435 23.03 -2.25 -2.09
CA LEU A 435 24.22 -1.39 -2.18
C LEU A 435 25.39 -2.11 -2.88
N LEU A 436 25.60 -3.41 -2.61
CA LEU A 436 26.59 -4.21 -3.34
C LEU A 436 26.24 -4.33 -4.81
N GLY A 437 24.97 -4.54 -5.14
CA GLY A 437 24.49 -4.54 -6.51
C GLY A 437 24.71 -3.20 -7.23
N LEU A 438 24.50 -2.09 -6.51
CA LEU A 438 24.75 -0.74 -7.03
C LEU A 438 26.25 -0.52 -7.32
N THR A 439 27.12 -0.84 -6.37
CA THR A 439 28.58 -0.69 -6.55
C THR A 439 29.10 -1.55 -7.69
N LEU A 440 28.69 -2.83 -7.75
CA LEU A 440 29.06 -3.74 -8.84
C LEU A 440 28.54 -3.24 -10.19
N GLY A 441 27.29 -2.79 -10.26
CA GLY A 441 26.69 -2.27 -11.48
C GLY A 441 27.42 -1.03 -12.00
N LEU A 442 27.82 -0.12 -11.14
CA LEU A 442 28.59 1.08 -11.49
C LEU A 442 30.01 0.71 -11.97
N LEU A 443 30.67 -0.25 -11.34
CA LEU A 443 31.98 -0.75 -11.76
C LEU A 443 31.91 -1.41 -13.15
N LEU A 444 30.97 -2.32 -13.35
CA LEU A 444 30.79 -3.02 -14.64
C LEU A 444 30.48 -2.05 -15.78
N ARG A 445 29.67 -1.00 -15.50
CA ARG A 445 29.40 0.07 -16.47
C ARG A 445 30.70 0.77 -16.87
N LYS A 446 31.56 1.15 -15.90
CA LYS A 446 32.84 1.81 -16.17
C LYS A 446 33.76 0.98 -17.08
N PHE A 447 33.83 -0.33 -16.82
CA PHE A 447 34.62 -1.23 -17.66
C PHE A 447 34.06 -1.42 -19.10
N LYS A 448 32.73 -1.39 -19.26
CA LYS A 448 32.09 -1.43 -20.58
C LYS A 448 32.35 -0.15 -21.37
N GLY A 449 32.28 1.02 -20.74
CA GLY A 449 32.56 2.30 -21.38
C GLY A 449 34.00 2.45 -21.85
N GLN A 450 34.96 1.85 -21.16
CA GLN A 450 36.36 1.80 -21.61
C GLN A 450 36.61 0.91 -22.83
N LYS A 451 35.81 -0.15 -23.01
CA LYS A 451 35.95 -1.06 -24.19
C LYS A 451 35.29 -0.52 -25.46
N SER A 452 34.41 0.45 -25.39
CA SER A 452 33.79 1.08 -26.55
C SER A 452 34.50 2.35 -27.02
N GLY A 453 35.59 2.73 -26.37
CA GLY A 453 36.43 3.90 -26.70
C GLY A 453 37.85 3.53 -27.21
N CYS A 454 38.10 2.24 -27.56
CA CYS A 454 39.31 1.76 -28.21
C CYS A 454 39.01 1.34 -29.62
#